data_4ef878e2c3dbcf6444c366b0eb585168
#
_entry.id   4ef878e2c3dbcf6444c366b0eb585168
#
_cell.length_a   1.000
_cell.length_b   1.000
_cell.length_c   1.000
_cell.angle_alpha   90.00
_cell.angle_beta   90.00
_cell.angle_gamma   90.00
#
_symmetry.space_group_name_H-M   'P 1'
#
loop_
_entity.id
_entity.type
_entity.pdbx_description
1 polymer ?
#
loop_
_entity_poly.entity_id
_entity_poly.type
_entity_poly.pdbx_seq_one_letter_code
_entity_poly.pdbx_strand_id
1 'polypeptide(L)'
;MAVTFAGQPVTLKGETKHPGDKAPDFKAIDRDLNTRALDEFLGERFTVISVVPSIDTGVCDYQTKHFNKTLNETDGVNVVTVSNDLPFAQARWCASAGLEDIVTLSDHRDLDFAHNYGTLMEEHRLQARAVFVLDSNKKIVHVEYVDEVTEHPDYDAVIKLLKA
;
A
#
# COMPACT_ATOMS: atom_id res chain seq x y z
N MET A 1 -12.88 13.12 6.68
CA MET A 1 -11.78 12.32 7.24
C MET A 1 -10.62 13.25 7.57
N ALA A 2 -10.19 13.26 8.80
CA ALA A 2 -9.11 14.11 9.26
C ALA A 2 -7.84 13.28 9.47
N VAL A 3 -6.80 13.59 8.70
CA VAL A 3 -5.51 12.89 8.76
C VAL A 3 -4.43 13.88 9.13
N THR A 4 -3.52 13.44 10.02
CA THR A 4 -2.36 14.24 10.40
C THR A 4 -1.07 13.52 10.08
N PHE A 5 -0.01 14.28 9.85
CA PHE A 5 1.36 13.77 9.70
C PHE A 5 2.23 14.46 10.77
N ALA A 6 2.73 13.67 11.71
CA ALA A 6 3.51 14.18 12.85
C ALA A 6 2.75 15.31 13.58
N GLY A 7 1.46 15.11 13.80
CA GLY A 7 0.59 16.04 14.48
C GLY A 7 0.09 17.23 13.66
N GLN A 8 0.55 17.38 12.42
CA GLN A 8 0.13 18.47 11.53
C GLN A 8 -0.94 18.00 10.55
N PRO A 9 -2.05 18.74 10.39
CA PRO A 9 -3.08 18.37 9.42
C PRO A 9 -2.54 18.29 8.00
N VAL A 10 -2.99 17.29 7.24
CA VAL A 10 -2.68 17.16 5.83
C VAL A 10 -3.96 17.02 5.02
N THR A 11 -3.88 17.39 3.74
CA THR A 11 -5.00 17.29 2.80
C THR A 11 -4.79 16.08 1.93
N LEU A 12 -5.74 15.13 1.96
CA LEU A 12 -5.71 13.98 1.07
C LEU A 12 -6.38 14.35 -0.25
N LYS A 13 -5.66 14.16 -1.34
CA LYS A 13 -6.17 14.33 -2.70
C LYS A 13 -6.54 12.98 -3.31
N GLY A 14 -7.51 12.99 -4.21
CA GLY A 14 -8.00 11.83 -4.89
C GLY A 14 -9.33 11.35 -4.32
N GLU A 15 -9.79 10.21 -4.79
CA GLU A 15 -11.10 9.66 -4.41
C GLU A 15 -10.97 8.67 -3.27
N THR A 16 -11.48 9.04 -2.09
CA THR A 16 -11.50 8.17 -0.91
C THR A 16 -12.33 6.89 -1.20
N LYS A 17 -11.77 5.75 -0.82
CA LYS A 17 -12.44 4.45 -1.01
C LYS A 17 -13.13 4.00 0.27
N HIS A 18 -14.15 3.15 0.09
CA HIS A 18 -14.92 2.56 1.18
C HIS A 18 -15.10 1.06 0.92
N PRO A 19 -15.32 0.25 1.97
CA PRO A 19 -15.69 -1.15 1.77
C PRO A 19 -16.92 -1.26 0.89
N GLY A 20 -16.87 -2.15 -0.09
CA GLY A 20 -17.94 -2.33 -1.08
C GLY A 20 -17.65 -1.66 -2.42
N ASP A 21 -16.71 -0.72 -2.46
CA ASP A 21 -16.31 -0.09 -3.71
C ASP A 21 -15.55 -1.08 -4.59
N LYS A 22 -15.65 -0.86 -5.91
CA LYS A 22 -14.76 -1.56 -6.85
C LYS A 22 -13.36 -0.94 -6.75
N ALA A 23 -12.34 -1.77 -6.65
CA ALA A 23 -10.96 -1.29 -6.61
C ALA A 23 -10.58 -0.69 -7.97
N PRO A 24 -10.17 0.58 -8.00
CA PRO A 24 -9.72 1.20 -9.24
C PRO A 24 -8.47 0.52 -9.79
N ASP A 25 -8.38 0.42 -11.10
CA ASP A 25 -7.13 0.06 -11.75
C ASP A 25 -6.12 1.18 -11.52
N PHE A 26 -4.85 0.82 -11.53
CA PHE A 26 -3.77 1.81 -11.50
C PHE A 26 -2.55 1.24 -12.23
N LYS A 27 -1.65 2.14 -12.59
CA LYS A 27 -0.34 1.81 -13.15
C LYS A 27 0.73 2.43 -12.28
N ALA A 28 1.75 1.64 -11.97
CA ALA A 28 2.89 2.08 -11.17
C ALA A 28 4.16 1.41 -11.71
N ILE A 29 5.32 1.80 -11.19
CA ILE A 29 6.61 1.40 -11.74
C ILE A 29 7.24 0.38 -10.79
N ASP A 30 7.67 -0.77 -11.35
CA ASP A 30 8.38 -1.78 -10.56
C ASP A 30 9.89 -1.44 -10.43
N ARG A 31 10.62 -2.32 -9.74
CA ARG A 31 12.05 -2.11 -9.49
C ARG A 31 12.92 -2.17 -10.75
N ASP A 32 12.41 -2.75 -11.82
CA ASP A 32 13.09 -2.85 -13.12
C ASP A 32 12.64 -1.74 -14.08
N LEU A 33 11.92 -0.74 -13.57
CA LEU A 33 11.41 0.40 -14.32
C LEU A 33 10.32 0.03 -15.34
N ASN A 34 9.69 -1.12 -15.17
CA ASN A 34 8.56 -1.52 -16.01
C ASN A 34 7.26 -0.98 -15.44
N THR A 35 6.37 -0.54 -16.32
CA THR A 35 5.01 -0.16 -15.92
C THR A 35 4.20 -1.42 -15.63
N ARG A 36 3.61 -1.46 -14.44
CA ARG A 36 2.81 -2.59 -13.98
C ARG A 36 1.39 -2.13 -13.63
N ALA A 37 0.44 -3.02 -13.78
CA ALA A 37 -0.98 -2.75 -13.50
C ALA A 37 -1.48 -3.65 -12.38
N LEU A 38 -2.57 -3.21 -11.71
CA LEU A 38 -3.15 -3.96 -10.59
C LEU A 38 -3.47 -5.41 -10.94
N ASP A 39 -4.00 -5.67 -12.14
CA ASP A 39 -4.43 -7.02 -12.54
C ASP A 39 -3.30 -8.06 -12.54
N GLU A 40 -2.05 -7.61 -12.63
CA GLU A 40 -0.89 -8.51 -12.60
C GLU A 40 -0.61 -9.09 -11.21
N PHE A 41 -1.20 -8.52 -10.16
CA PHE A 41 -0.88 -8.86 -8.77
C PHE A 41 -2.06 -9.43 -7.99
N LEU A 42 -3.20 -9.65 -8.62
CA LEU A 42 -4.38 -10.14 -7.93
C LEU A 42 -4.15 -11.55 -7.37
N GLY A 43 -4.45 -11.71 -6.08
CA GLY A 43 -4.43 -13.01 -5.42
C GLY A 43 -5.68 -13.82 -5.76
N GLU A 44 -5.59 -15.13 -5.61
CA GLU A 44 -6.73 -16.03 -5.89
C GLU A 44 -7.91 -15.77 -4.94
N ARG A 45 -7.62 -15.37 -3.70
CA ARG A 45 -8.64 -15.06 -2.69
C ARG A 45 -8.64 -13.57 -2.38
N PHE A 46 -7.47 -13.01 -2.04
CA PHE A 46 -7.35 -11.62 -1.61
C PHE A 46 -6.07 -10.99 -2.13
N THR A 47 -6.10 -9.67 -2.27
CA THR A 47 -4.92 -8.85 -2.52
C THR A 47 -4.86 -7.77 -1.45
N VAL A 48 -3.74 -7.68 -0.74
CA VAL A 48 -3.49 -6.62 0.24
C VAL A 48 -2.62 -5.55 -0.40
N ILE A 49 -3.12 -4.33 -0.43
CA ILE A 49 -2.34 -3.17 -0.88
C ILE A 49 -1.91 -2.40 0.36
N SER A 50 -0.61 -2.46 0.66
CA SER A 50 0.01 -1.79 1.80
C SER A 50 0.64 -0.49 1.32
N VAL A 51 0.17 0.64 1.83
CA VAL A 51 0.58 1.96 1.36
C VAL A 51 1.35 2.67 2.46
N VAL A 52 2.56 3.13 2.13
CA VAL A 52 3.46 3.79 3.08
C VAL A 52 3.99 5.11 2.52
N PRO A 53 4.23 6.12 3.39
CA PRO A 53 4.83 7.38 2.95
C PRO A 53 6.24 7.21 2.37
N SER A 54 7.07 6.40 3.01
CA SER A 54 8.40 6.05 2.54
C SER A 54 8.86 4.77 3.20
N ILE A 55 9.46 3.89 2.42
CA ILE A 55 10.00 2.63 2.90
C ILE A 55 11.18 2.84 3.88
N ASP A 56 11.78 4.02 3.88
CA ASP A 56 12.93 4.36 4.72
C ASP A 56 12.57 4.82 6.15
N THR A 57 11.29 4.88 6.52
CA THR A 57 10.89 5.25 7.89
C THR A 57 10.64 4.00 8.74
N GLY A 58 10.79 4.13 10.08
CA GLY A 58 10.69 2.99 10.99
C GLY A 58 9.35 2.26 10.94
N VAL A 59 8.22 2.99 10.97
CA VAL A 59 6.88 2.38 10.89
C VAL A 59 6.62 1.80 9.51
N CYS A 60 7.07 2.45 8.45
CA CYS A 60 6.94 1.94 7.09
C CYS A 60 7.72 0.65 6.89
N ASP A 61 8.95 0.59 7.40
CA ASP A 61 9.79 -0.60 7.39
C ASP A 61 9.09 -1.75 8.10
N TYR A 62 8.56 -1.50 9.31
CA TYR A 62 7.83 -2.51 10.08
C TYR A 62 6.58 -2.98 9.34
N GLN A 63 5.76 -2.06 8.83
CA GLN A 63 4.53 -2.39 8.09
C GLN A 63 4.82 -3.28 6.89
N THR A 64 5.83 -2.93 6.10
CA THR A 64 6.20 -3.69 4.90
C THR A 64 6.68 -5.09 5.27
N LYS A 65 7.56 -5.19 6.27
CA LYS A 65 8.06 -6.49 6.74
C LYS A 65 6.94 -7.34 7.32
N HIS A 66 6.09 -6.75 8.16
CA HIS A 66 5.04 -7.47 8.86
C HIS A 66 4.03 -8.09 7.89
N PHE A 67 3.48 -7.29 6.97
CA PHE A 67 2.53 -7.80 5.99
C PHE A 67 3.17 -8.83 5.07
N ASN A 68 4.35 -8.57 4.55
CA ASN A 68 4.96 -9.49 3.60
C ASN A 68 5.38 -10.81 4.26
N LYS A 69 5.94 -10.78 5.46
CA LYS A 69 6.33 -12.01 6.17
C LYS A 69 5.13 -12.81 6.65
N THR A 70 4.10 -12.13 7.15
CA THR A 70 2.92 -12.82 7.72
C THR A 70 2.01 -13.36 6.63
N LEU A 71 1.82 -12.63 5.54
CA LEU A 71 0.83 -12.94 4.53
C LEU A 71 1.36 -13.72 3.34
N ASN A 72 2.68 -13.70 3.09
CA ASN A 72 3.27 -14.53 2.03
C ASN A 72 3.07 -16.04 2.28
N GLU A 73 2.83 -16.43 3.53
CA GLU A 73 2.56 -17.82 3.90
C GLU A 73 1.08 -18.15 3.88
N THR A 74 0.23 -17.18 3.54
CA THR A 74 -1.22 -17.40 3.49
C THR A 74 -1.63 -17.70 2.05
N ASP A 75 -2.18 -18.88 1.82
CA ASP A 75 -2.57 -19.33 0.49
C ASP A 75 -3.60 -18.39 -0.16
N GLY A 76 -3.37 -18.07 -1.42
CA GLY A 76 -4.30 -17.27 -2.21
C GLY A 76 -4.28 -15.77 -1.89
N VAL A 77 -3.30 -15.29 -1.12
CA VAL A 77 -3.16 -13.89 -0.76
C VAL A 77 -1.88 -13.31 -1.36
N ASN A 78 -2.00 -12.24 -2.12
CA ASN A 78 -0.87 -11.47 -2.60
C ASN A 78 -0.77 -10.15 -1.84
N VAL A 79 0.45 -9.66 -1.63
CA VAL A 79 0.73 -8.38 -0.98
C VAL A 79 1.47 -7.48 -1.96
N VAL A 80 0.97 -6.25 -2.13
CA VAL A 80 1.61 -5.21 -2.95
C VAL A 80 1.89 -4.02 -2.03
N THR A 81 3.13 -3.57 -2.02
CA THR A 81 3.53 -2.37 -1.26
C THR A 81 3.69 -1.19 -2.22
N VAL A 82 3.04 -0.07 -1.91
CA VAL A 82 3.07 1.14 -2.74
C VAL A 82 3.64 2.31 -1.94
N SER A 83 4.58 3.02 -2.53
CA SER A 83 5.10 4.28 -1.99
C SER A 83 5.54 5.19 -3.15
N ASN A 84 5.88 6.44 -2.83
CA ASN A 84 6.45 7.37 -3.82
C ASN A 84 7.99 7.31 -3.85
N ASP A 85 8.59 6.38 -3.10
CA ASP A 85 10.03 6.15 -3.21
C ASP A 85 10.40 5.79 -4.65
N LEU A 86 11.60 6.17 -5.05
CA LEU A 86 12.09 5.78 -6.37
C LEU A 86 12.27 4.25 -6.44
N PRO A 87 12.10 3.64 -7.60
CA PRO A 87 12.30 2.19 -7.76
C PRO A 87 13.66 1.71 -7.29
N PHE A 88 14.69 2.55 -7.45
CA PHE A 88 16.06 2.25 -6.99
C PHE A 88 16.14 2.15 -5.47
N ALA A 89 15.47 3.06 -4.76
CA ALA A 89 15.43 3.03 -3.30
C ALA A 89 14.65 1.82 -2.79
N GLN A 90 13.56 1.46 -3.44
CA GLN A 90 12.79 0.27 -3.11
C GLN A 90 13.62 -1.00 -3.33
N ALA A 91 14.37 -1.09 -4.43
CA ALA A 91 15.26 -2.21 -4.70
C ALA A 91 16.34 -2.36 -3.63
N ARG A 92 16.97 -1.25 -3.25
CA ARG A 92 17.99 -1.26 -2.20
C ARG A 92 17.42 -1.71 -0.86
N TRP A 93 16.24 -1.22 -0.49
CA TRP A 93 15.60 -1.61 0.75
C TRP A 93 15.26 -3.10 0.77
N CYS A 94 14.70 -3.63 -0.31
CA CYS A 94 14.35 -5.05 -0.42
C CYS A 94 15.59 -5.94 -0.28
N ALA A 95 16.68 -5.57 -0.92
CA ALA A 95 17.94 -6.31 -0.82
C ALA A 95 18.47 -6.29 0.63
N SER A 96 18.49 -5.12 1.27
CA SER A 96 18.95 -4.96 2.65
C SER A 96 18.09 -5.74 3.65
N ALA A 97 16.78 -5.79 3.43
CA ALA A 97 15.84 -6.46 4.32
C ALA A 97 15.78 -7.98 4.09
N GLY A 98 16.41 -8.49 3.03
CA GLY A 98 16.30 -9.89 2.66
C GLY A 98 14.91 -10.25 2.13
N LEU A 99 14.21 -9.31 1.51
CA LEU A 99 12.86 -9.46 0.99
C LEU A 99 12.83 -9.17 -0.52
N GLU A 100 13.72 -9.80 -1.28
CA GLU A 100 13.85 -9.54 -2.71
C GLU A 100 12.66 -10.06 -3.53
N ASP A 101 11.88 -10.99 -2.98
CA ASP A 101 10.74 -11.60 -3.68
C ASP A 101 9.43 -10.85 -3.49
N ILE A 102 9.39 -9.81 -2.66
CA ILE A 102 8.17 -9.03 -2.45
C ILE A 102 7.91 -8.07 -3.60
N VAL A 103 6.64 -7.70 -3.77
CA VAL A 103 6.24 -6.72 -4.78
C VAL A 103 6.24 -5.33 -4.17
N THR A 104 7.09 -4.45 -4.68
CA THR A 104 7.09 -3.02 -4.35
C THR A 104 6.86 -2.23 -5.63
N LEU A 105 5.96 -1.26 -5.57
CA LEU A 105 5.63 -0.42 -6.72
C LEU A 105 5.82 1.04 -6.35
N SER A 106 6.42 1.80 -7.25
CA SER A 106 6.64 3.23 -7.10
C SER A 106 5.57 4.01 -7.86
N ASP A 107 4.91 4.91 -7.17
CA ASP A 107 3.87 5.79 -7.72
C ASP A 107 4.42 7.20 -8.01
N HIS A 108 5.76 7.38 -7.96
CA HIS A 108 6.37 8.70 -8.02
C HIS A 108 6.15 9.43 -9.35
N ARG A 109 6.09 8.68 -10.45
CA ARG A 109 6.07 9.30 -11.79
C ARG A 109 4.71 9.92 -12.12
N ASP A 110 3.64 9.16 -11.98
CA ASP A 110 2.32 9.57 -12.44
C ASP A 110 1.33 9.85 -11.30
N LEU A 111 1.62 9.40 -10.08
CA LEU A 111 0.73 9.49 -8.92
C LEU A 111 -0.66 8.87 -9.21
N ASP A 112 -0.69 7.90 -10.11
CA ASP A 112 -1.93 7.28 -10.58
C ASP A 112 -2.65 6.52 -9.45
N PHE A 113 -1.90 5.75 -8.67
CA PHE A 113 -2.45 5.07 -7.49
C PHE A 113 -3.00 6.09 -6.49
N ALA A 114 -2.21 7.11 -6.15
CA ALA A 114 -2.58 8.09 -5.13
C ALA A 114 -3.89 8.79 -5.48
N HIS A 115 -4.06 9.21 -6.74
CA HIS A 115 -5.28 9.86 -7.18
C HIS A 115 -6.47 8.92 -7.19
N ASN A 116 -6.29 7.68 -7.61
CA ASN A 116 -7.38 6.72 -7.72
C ASN A 116 -7.82 6.16 -6.36
N TYR A 117 -6.94 6.16 -5.37
CA TYR A 117 -7.22 5.62 -4.04
C TYR A 117 -7.32 6.67 -2.92
N GLY A 118 -7.14 7.95 -3.26
CA GLY A 118 -7.31 9.03 -2.29
C GLY A 118 -6.22 9.08 -1.21
N THR A 119 -4.99 8.69 -1.54
CA THR A 119 -3.89 8.61 -0.58
C THR A 119 -2.83 9.70 -0.73
N LEU A 120 -2.99 10.64 -1.66
CA LEU A 120 -1.97 11.67 -1.85
C LEU A 120 -2.06 12.75 -0.76
N MET A 121 -1.01 12.86 0.04
CA MET A 121 -0.85 14.01 0.93
C MET A 121 -0.36 15.18 0.09
N GLU A 122 -1.23 16.16 -0.13
CA GLU A 122 -0.95 17.28 -1.04
C GLU A 122 0.28 18.08 -0.63
N GLU A 123 0.44 18.30 0.66
CA GLU A 123 1.52 19.13 1.23
C GLU A 123 2.90 18.52 1.03
N HIS A 124 2.98 17.19 1.00
CA HIS A 124 4.27 16.48 0.99
C HIS A 124 4.53 15.70 -0.30
N ARG A 125 3.51 15.52 -1.13
CA ARG A 125 3.60 14.68 -2.33
C ARG A 125 4.01 13.23 -2.01
N LEU A 126 3.61 12.77 -0.83
CA LEU A 126 3.84 11.41 -0.35
C LEU A 126 2.51 10.69 -0.20
N GLN A 127 2.55 9.36 -0.19
CA GLN A 127 1.36 8.56 0.13
C GLN A 127 1.05 8.70 1.62
N ALA A 128 -0.22 8.84 1.97
CA ALA A 128 -0.67 8.64 3.33
C ALA A 128 -0.57 7.15 3.67
N ARG A 129 -0.41 6.82 4.94
CA ARG A 129 -0.40 5.41 5.37
C ARG A 129 -1.80 4.85 5.27
N ALA A 130 -1.93 3.75 4.54
CA ALA A 130 -3.23 3.14 4.30
C ALA A 130 -3.09 1.65 4.03
N VAL A 131 -4.21 0.92 4.19
CA VAL A 131 -4.30 -0.49 3.84
C VAL A 131 -5.62 -0.72 3.12
N PHE A 132 -5.57 -1.42 1.99
CA PHE A 132 -6.73 -1.86 1.25
C PHE A 132 -6.66 -3.36 1.06
N VAL A 133 -7.78 -4.04 1.26
CA VAL A 133 -7.89 -5.48 0.97
C VAL A 133 -8.95 -5.66 -0.09
N LEU A 134 -8.58 -6.34 -1.18
CA LEU A 134 -9.46 -6.64 -2.31
C LEU A 134 -9.78 -8.13 -2.31
N ASP A 135 -11.01 -8.48 -2.67
CA ASP A 135 -11.35 -9.88 -2.96
C ASP A 135 -10.94 -10.27 -4.40
N SER A 136 -11.20 -11.50 -4.79
CA SER A 136 -10.84 -12.00 -6.12
C SER A 136 -11.58 -11.32 -7.26
N ASN A 137 -12.67 -10.59 -6.98
CA ASN A 137 -13.45 -9.85 -7.96
C ASN A 137 -13.09 -8.34 -7.97
N LYS A 138 -12.01 -7.97 -7.31
CA LYS A 138 -11.56 -6.57 -7.18
C LYS A 138 -12.53 -5.71 -6.37
N LYS A 139 -13.32 -6.31 -5.51
CA LYS A 139 -14.15 -5.57 -4.57
C LYS A 139 -13.32 -5.27 -3.33
N ILE A 140 -13.35 -4.03 -2.88
CA ILE A 140 -12.68 -3.62 -1.64
C ILE A 140 -13.49 -4.16 -0.46
N VAL A 141 -12.87 -4.98 0.38
CA VAL A 141 -13.51 -5.57 1.56
C VAL A 141 -12.98 -4.98 2.87
N HIS A 142 -11.87 -4.26 2.82
CA HIS A 142 -11.31 -3.55 3.98
C HIS A 142 -10.59 -2.30 3.51
N VAL A 143 -10.78 -1.20 4.25
CA VAL A 143 -10.08 0.07 4.02
C VAL A 143 -9.65 0.64 5.38
N GLU A 144 -8.41 1.05 5.47
CA GLU A 144 -7.95 1.89 6.57
C GLU A 144 -7.08 3.02 6.02
N TYR A 145 -7.48 4.27 6.29
CA TYR A 145 -6.61 5.43 6.20
C TYR A 145 -6.20 5.75 7.63
N VAL A 146 -4.91 5.59 7.95
CA VAL A 146 -4.44 5.79 9.33
C VAL A 146 -4.54 7.26 9.72
N ASP A 147 -5.21 7.58 10.82
CA ASP A 147 -5.50 8.96 11.22
C ASP A 147 -4.23 9.79 11.45
N GLU A 148 -3.21 9.19 12.06
CA GLU A 148 -1.90 9.80 12.23
C GLU A 148 -0.88 8.98 11.44
N VAL A 149 -0.36 9.56 10.36
CA VAL A 149 0.47 8.84 9.38
C VAL A 149 1.74 8.24 9.98
N THR A 150 2.22 8.77 11.10
CA THR A 150 3.39 8.22 11.80
C THR A 150 3.08 6.99 12.65
N GLU A 151 1.81 6.63 12.82
CA GLU A 151 1.40 5.47 13.61
C GLU A 151 1.14 4.24 12.73
N HIS A 152 1.07 3.07 13.38
CA HIS A 152 0.83 1.80 12.72
C HIS A 152 -0.63 1.66 12.27
N PRO A 153 -0.89 0.94 11.17
CA PRO A 153 -2.25 0.48 10.86
C PRO A 153 -2.67 -0.64 11.81
N ASP A 154 -3.94 -1.03 11.73
CA ASP A 154 -4.47 -2.18 12.47
C ASP A 154 -4.15 -3.48 11.73
N TYR A 155 -2.98 -4.05 12.02
CA TYR A 155 -2.53 -5.31 11.39
C TYR A 155 -3.47 -6.48 11.71
N ASP A 156 -3.96 -6.55 12.95
CA ASP A 156 -4.77 -7.68 13.40
C ASP A 156 -6.11 -7.74 12.68
N ALA A 157 -6.71 -6.60 12.38
CA ALA A 157 -7.96 -6.54 11.61
C ALA A 157 -7.80 -7.17 10.22
N VAL A 158 -6.68 -6.88 9.55
CA VAL A 158 -6.38 -7.44 8.24
C VAL A 158 -6.12 -8.94 8.33
N ILE A 159 -5.27 -9.37 9.26
CA ILE A 159 -4.91 -10.77 9.43
C ILE A 159 -6.15 -11.60 9.76
N LYS A 160 -7.01 -11.11 10.64
CA LYS A 160 -8.25 -11.78 11.04
C LYS A 160 -9.19 -11.95 9.84
N LEU A 161 -9.33 -10.92 9.01
CA LEU A 161 -10.14 -10.97 7.80
C LEU A 161 -9.65 -12.06 6.85
N LEU A 162 -8.34 -12.16 6.64
CA LEU A 162 -7.75 -13.07 5.67
C LEU A 162 -7.76 -14.52 6.13
N LYS A 163 -7.86 -14.76 7.43
CA LYS A 163 -7.91 -16.11 8.02
C LYS A 163 -9.32 -16.59 8.31
N ALA A 164 -10.29 -15.76 8.05
CA ALA A 164 -11.69 -16.12 8.29
C ALA A 164 -12.25 -17.09 7.23
#